data_0faf65c68a7154c33c1eadfe620adf2a
#
_entry.id   0faf65c68a7154c33c1eadfe620adf2a
#
_cell.length_a   1.000
_cell.length_b   1.000
_cell.length_c   1.000
_cell.angle_alpha   90.00
_cell.angle_beta   90.00
_cell.angle_gamma   90.00
#
_symmetry.space_group_name_H-M   'P 1'
#
loop_
_entity.id
_entity.type
_entity.pdbx_description
1 polymer ?
#
loop_
_entity_poly.entity_id
_entity_poly.type
_entity_poly.pdbx_seq_one_letter_code
_entity_poly.pdbx_strand_id
1 'polypeptide(L)'
;MIQVKMVIKITNLDIMLMKRQFLLAITTIFFWAAISTAQAQDSVQYIPKLELGKKKKKTFTVNRRDSSLVLRIDTLIMKDKASLVFYGKKRVRLEVKHAIIPKQAYIIGTDSKNNGSDMNISIRFDELGALYVLAGGQDANNGTRTFPNGNGGDVILHYDRSGINPQQTDEDKPAYLRVDTRAGGYHVNAQTDLRNIYSQIGMGIRLGNGRLGGMPQGQVYSGSPGTDGKSTVEAMP
;
A
#
# COMPACT_ATOMS: atom_id res chain seq x y z
N MET A 1 -38.96 57.24 38.43
CA MET A 1 -38.27 57.34 37.14
C MET A 1 -36.93 56.62 37.08
N ILE A 2 -36.21 56.44 38.19
CA ILE A 2 -34.91 55.77 38.27
C ILE A 2 -35.04 54.23 38.15
N GLN A 3 -36.06 53.62 38.73
CA GLN A 3 -36.25 52.15 38.71
C GLN A 3 -36.53 51.56 37.31
N VAL A 4 -37.27 52.27 36.46
CA VAL A 4 -37.60 51.79 35.09
C VAL A 4 -36.37 51.77 34.16
N LYS A 5 -35.44 52.71 34.35
CA LYS A 5 -34.17 52.73 33.60
C LYS A 5 -33.24 51.58 33.97
N MET A 6 -33.26 51.16 35.24
CA MET A 6 -32.40 50.05 35.73
C MET A 6 -32.89 48.67 35.21
N VAL A 7 -34.20 48.46 35.19
CA VAL A 7 -34.80 47.20 34.63
C VAL A 7 -34.54 47.07 33.11
N ILE A 8 -34.65 48.16 32.35
CA ILE A 8 -34.39 48.15 30.90
C ILE A 8 -32.90 47.89 30.62
N LYS A 9 -31.98 48.32 31.50
CA LYS A 9 -30.54 48.10 31.34
C LYS A 9 -30.16 46.64 31.62
N ILE A 10 -30.81 45.97 32.59
CA ILE A 10 -30.60 44.55 32.90
C ILE A 10 -31.13 43.69 31.74
N THR A 11 -32.30 43.95 31.21
CA THR A 11 -32.84 43.17 30.06
C THR A 11 -32.04 43.33 28.77
N ASN A 12 -31.44 44.47 28.53
CA ASN A 12 -30.54 44.64 27.37
C ASN A 12 -29.22 43.89 27.53
N LEU A 13 -28.70 43.78 28.74
CA LEU A 13 -27.51 43.00 29.04
C LEU A 13 -27.76 41.50 28.86
N ASP A 14 -28.92 41.02 29.35
CA ASP A 14 -29.32 39.62 29.20
C ASP A 14 -29.54 39.24 27.73
N ILE A 15 -30.15 40.11 26.93
CA ILE A 15 -30.35 39.90 25.49
C ILE A 15 -28.98 39.86 24.76
N MET A 16 -28.04 40.69 25.18
CA MET A 16 -26.69 40.72 24.57
C MET A 16 -25.90 39.49 24.91
N LEU A 17 -25.99 38.97 26.14
CA LEU A 17 -25.40 37.72 26.59
C LEU A 17 -26.01 36.50 25.87
N MET A 18 -27.32 36.44 25.76
CA MET A 18 -28.01 35.38 24.99
C MET A 18 -27.61 35.37 23.51
N LYS A 19 -27.53 36.52 22.86
CA LYS A 19 -27.05 36.62 21.47
C LYS A 19 -25.60 36.11 21.33
N ARG A 20 -24.73 36.44 22.26
CA ARG A 20 -23.33 35.99 22.26
C ARG A 20 -23.20 34.48 22.48
N GLN A 21 -24.01 33.90 23.38
CA GLN A 21 -24.06 32.46 23.60
C GLN A 21 -24.62 31.72 22.40
N PHE A 22 -25.66 32.27 21.74
CA PHE A 22 -26.23 31.69 20.54
C PHE A 22 -25.25 31.72 19.34
N LEU A 23 -24.49 32.81 19.21
CA LEU A 23 -23.44 32.92 18.19
C LEU A 23 -22.32 31.91 18.43
N LEU A 24 -21.88 31.71 19.67
CA LEU A 24 -20.88 30.70 20.07
C LEU A 24 -21.36 29.27 19.83
N ALA A 25 -22.63 29.00 20.11
CA ALA A 25 -23.22 27.67 19.83
C ALA A 25 -23.29 27.38 18.33
N ILE A 26 -23.63 28.35 17.49
CA ILE A 26 -23.66 28.21 16.05
C ILE A 26 -22.22 27.98 15.50
N THR A 27 -21.24 28.72 15.97
CA THR A 27 -19.85 28.54 15.51
C THR A 27 -19.26 27.19 15.92
N THR A 28 -19.59 26.67 17.10
CA THR A 28 -19.18 25.31 17.52
C THR A 28 -19.83 24.22 16.69
N ILE A 29 -21.12 24.36 16.34
CA ILE A 29 -21.82 23.40 15.47
C ILE A 29 -21.21 23.41 14.05
N PHE A 30 -20.89 24.58 13.49
CA PHE A 30 -20.21 24.67 12.20
C PHE A 30 -18.79 24.11 12.23
N PHE A 31 -18.06 24.28 13.33
CA PHE A 31 -16.72 23.71 13.47
C PHE A 31 -16.76 22.18 13.57
N TRP A 32 -17.76 21.60 14.23
CA TRP A 32 -17.96 20.15 14.29
C TRP A 32 -18.43 19.55 12.95
N ALA A 33 -19.24 20.26 12.19
CA ALA A 33 -19.66 19.84 10.85
C ALA A 33 -18.50 19.88 9.82
N ALA A 34 -17.50 20.72 10.03
CA ALA A 34 -16.31 20.81 9.16
C ALA A 34 -15.26 19.71 9.43
N ILE A 35 -15.37 18.94 10.54
CA ILE A 35 -14.58 17.73 10.80
C ILE A 35 -15.23 16.51 10.10
N SER A 36 -15.97 16.72 9.04
CA SER A 36 -16.41 15.64 8.18
C SER A 36 -15.20 15.00 7.53
N THR A 37 -14.70 13.98 8.18
CA THR A 37 -13.98 12.83 7.63
C THR A 37 -13.51 13.04 6.18
N ALA A 38 -12.28 13.50 6.01
CA ALA A 38 -11.53 13.20 4.82
C ALA A 38 -11.32 11.67 4.79
N GLN A 39 -12.35 10.92 4.44
CA GLN A 39 -12.22 9.52 4.11
C GLN A 39 -11.31 9.49 2.90
N ALA A 40 -10.15 8.86 3.06
CA ALA A 40 -9.29 8.53 1.94
C ALA A 40 -10.17 7.73 0.96
N GLN A 41 -10.55 8.35 -0.14
CA GLN A 41 -11.40 7.74 -1.14
C GLN A 41 -10.55 6.69 -1.84
N ASP A 42 -10.79 5.42 -1.52
CA ASP A 42 -10.12 4.31 -2.19
C ASP A 42 -10.40 4.40 -3.69
N SER A 43 -9.36 4.44 -4.49
CA SER A 43 -9.53 4.46 -5.95
C SER A 43 -10.05 3.09 -6.40
N VAL A 44 -11.34 3.04 -6.69
CA VAL A 44 -11.97 1.82 -7.22
C VAL A 44 -11.80 1.78 -8.73
N GLN A 45 -11.15 0.73 -9.23
CA GLN A 45 -11.03 0.46 -10.66
C GLN A 45 -11.77 -0.83 -11.01
N TYR A 46 -12.58 -0.77 -12.06
CA TYR A 46 -13.29 -1.92 -12.60
C TYR A 46 -12.78 -2.25 -14.00
N ILE A 47 -12.46 -3.51 -14.23
CA ILE A 47 -11.96 -4.03 -15.50
C ILE A 47 -12.78 -5.29 -15.86
N PRO A 48 -13.62 -5.26 -16.91
CA PRO A 48 -14.40 -6.44 -17.30
C PRO A 48 -13.53 -7.63 -17.68
N LYS A 49 -12.44 -7.39 -18.41
CA LYS A 49 -11.51 -8.43 -18.83
C LYS A 49 -10.08 -7.89 -18.85
N LEU A 50 -9.19 -8.58 -18.17
CA LEU A 50 -7.74 -8.32 -18.20
C LEU A 50 -7.01 -9.57 -18.68
N GLU A 51 -6.40 -9.49 -19.86
CA GLU A 51 -5.58 -10.55 -20.41
C GLU A 51 -4.10 -10.14 -20.45
N LEU A 52 -3.27 -10.93 -19.78
CA LEU A 52 -1.83 -10.77 -19.75
C LEU A 52 -1.16 -11.90 -20.53
N GLY A 53 -0.54 -11.55 -21.65
CA GLY A 53 0.21 -12.49 -22.49
C GLY A 53 1.45 -13.04 -21.76
N LYS A 54 2.08 -14.05 -22.36
CA LYS A 54 3.31 -14.69 -21.85
C LYS A 54 4.38 -13.64 -21.51
N LYS A 55 4.92 -13.71 -20.28
CA LYS A 55 5.94 -12.80 -19.74
C LYS A 55 5.54 -11.30 -19.77
N LYS A 56 4.27 -10.99 -19.94
CA LYS A 56 3.81 -9.60 -19.91
C LYS A 56 3.50 -9.17 -18.48
N LYS A 57 3.78 -7.89 -18.25
CA LYS A 57 3.59 -7.24 -16.94
C LYS A 57 2.56 -6.12 -17.08
N LYS A 58 1.57 -6.10 -16.20
CA LYS A 58 0.67 -4.96 -15.99
C LYS A 58 0.97 -4.34 -14.64
N THR A 59 1.30 -3.06 -14.64
CA THR A 59 1.61 -2.34 -13.40
C THR A 59 0.53 -1.32 -13.10
N PHE A 60 0.03 -1.34 -11.87
CA PHE A 60 -0.82 -0.31 -11.28
C PHE A 60 0.05 0.55 -10.35
N THR A 61 0.25 1.80 -10.74
CA THR A 61 1.08 2.75 -9.97
C THR A 61 0.22 3.71 -9.16
N VAL A 62 0.85 4.36 -8.19
CA VAL A 62 0.23 5.43 -7.40
C VAL A 62 0.13 6.70 -8.23
N ASN A 63 -1.07 7.26 -8.33
CA ASN A 63 -1.20 8.70 -8.48
C ASN A 63 -0.98 9.32 -7.09
N ARG A 64 -0.17 10.33 -6.98
CA ARG A 64 0.50 10.88 -5.76
C ARG A 64 -0.29 10.96 -4.44
N ARG A 65 -1.58 10.66 -4.40
CA ARG A 65 -2.43 10.79 -3.21
C ARG A 65 -3.02 9.48 -2.68
N ASP A 66 -3.14 8.43 -3.52
CA ASP A 66 -3.83 7.21 -3.15
C ASP A 66 -2.85 6.07 -2.89
N SER A 67 -2.58 5.79 -1.61
CA SER A 67 -1.77 4.63 -1.21
C SER A 67 -2.57 3.32 -1.22
N SER A 68 -3.88 3.37 -1.47
CA SER A 68 -4.77 2.22 -1.54
C SER A 68 -5.39 2.07 -2.94
N LEU A 69 -5.74 0.84 -3.29
CA LEU A 69 -6.39 0.50 -4.55
C LEU A 69 -7.41 -0.63 -4.33
N VAL A 70 -8.61 -0.44 -4.81
CA VAL A 70 -9.59 -1.52 -4.99
C VAL A 70 -9.70 -1.83 -6.48
N LEU A 71 -9.28 -3.02 -6.87
CA LEU A 71 -9.34 -3.49 -8.25
C LEU A 71 -10.32 -4.64 -8.38
N ARG A 72 -11.34 -4.45 -9.19
CA ARG A 72 -12.35 -5.46 -9.51
C ARG A 72 -12.19 -5.92 -10.94
N ILE A 73 -12.02 -7.21 -11.14
CA ILE A 73 -11.84 -7.82 -12.46
C ILE A 73 -12.87 -8.94 -12.60
N ASP A 74 -13.68 -8.91 -13.67
CA ASP A 74 -14.59 -10.02 -13.90
C ASP A 74 -13.82 -11.25 -14.45
N THR A 75 -12.98 -11.05 -15.48
CA THR A 75 -12.19 -12.14 -16.06
C THR A 75 -10.70 -11.74 -16.09
N LEU A 76 -9.87 -12.48 -15.35
CA LEU A 76 -8.43 -12.34 -15.34
C LEU A 76 -7.77 -13.53 -16.02
N ILE A 77 -7.06 -13.29 -17.12
CA ILE A 77 -6.29 -14.31 -17.83
C ILE A 77 -4.81 -13.98 -17.70
N MET A 78 -4.04 -14.87 -17.09
CA MET A 78 -2.59 -14.69 -16.92
C MET A 78 -1.84 -15.86 -17.56
N LYS A 79 -1.22 -15.61 -18.72
CA LYS A 79 -0.41 -16.62 -19.41
C LYS A 79 0.95 -16.80 -18.73
N ASP A 80 1.70 -17.79 -19.19
CA ASP A 80 2.97 -18.20 -18.61
C ASP A 80 3.91 -17.00 -18.24
N LYS A 81 4.29 -16.94 -16.96
CA LYS A 81 5.15 -15.90 -16.37
C LYS A 81 4.59 -14.47 -16.49
N ALA A 82 3.26 -14.34 -16.64
CA ALA A 82 2.61 -13.04 -16.57
C ALA A 82 2.65 -12.48 -15.16
N SER A 83 2.70 -11.16 -15.03
CA SER A 83 2.81 -10.50 -13.74
C SER A 83 1.82 -9.33 -13.62
N LEU A 84 1.03 -9.35 -12.55
CA LEU A 84 0.20 -8.24 -12.11
C LEU A 84 0.91 -7.53 -10.97
N VAL A 85 1.27 -6.25 -11.14
CA VAL A 85 2.13 -5.54 -10.19
C VAL A 85 1.45 -4.30 -9.66
N PHE A 86 1.40 -4.21 -8.33
CA PHE A 86 0.96 -3.05 -7.58
C PHE A 86 2.20 -2.33 -7.04
N TYR A 87 2.54 -1.20 -7.64
CA TYR A 87 3.74 -0.45 -7.27
C TYR A 87 3.39 0.84 -6.56
N GLY A 88 3.98 1.05 -5.39
CA GLY A 88 3.72 2.21 -4.55
C GLY A 88 2.39 2.16 -3.81
N LYS A 89 1.68 1.05 -3.82
CA LYS A 89 0.42 0.85 -3.10
C LYS A 89 0.68 0.22 -1.74
N LYS A 90 0.24 0.87 -0.68
CA LYS A 90 0.34 0.33 0.68
C LYS A 90 -0.70 -0.75 0.93
N ARG A 91 -1.93 -0.52 0.44
CA ARG A 91 -3.04 -1.48 0.58
C ARG A 91 -3.67 -1.76 -0.78
N VAL A 92 -3.92 -3.04 -1.05
CA VAL A 92 -4.54 -3.52 -2.29
C VAL A 92 -5.69 -4.45 -1.93
N ARG A 93 -6.86 -4.16 -2.47
CA ARG A 93 -7.99 -5.08 -2.49
C ARG A 93 -8.22 -5.52 -3.92
N LEU A 94 -8.04 -6.81 -4.18
CA LEU A 94 -8.21 -7.41 -5.50
C LEU A 94 -9.38 -8.39 -5.48
N GLU A 95 -10.39 -8.13 -6.29
CA GLU A 95 -11.57 -9.00 -6.44
C GLU A 95 -11.61 -9.53 -7.87
N VAL A 96 -11.53 -10.85 -8.04
CA VAL A 96 -11.52 -11.53 -9.34
C VAL A 96 -12.60 -12.58 -9.36
N LYS A 97 -13.59 -12.43 -10.29
CA LYS A 97 -14.69 -13.39 -10.39
C LYS A 97 -14.28 -14.69 -11.12
N HIS A 98 -13.44 -14.57 -12.14
CA HIS A 98 -12.97 -15.68 -12.96
C HIS A 98 -11.48 -15.52 -13.25
N ALA A 99 -10.65 -16.41 -12.71
CA ALA A 99 -9.20 -16.41 -12.94
C ALA A 99 -8.78 -17.64 -13.75
N ILE A 100 -8.12 -17.42 -14.87
CA ILE A 100 -7.59 -18.44 -15.76
C ILE A 100 -6.06 -18.29 -15.79
N ILE A 101 -5.39 -19.21 -15.11
CA ILE A 101 -3.93 -19.21 -14.92
C ILE A 101 -3.39 -20.59 -15.32
N PRO A 102 -3.22 -20.87 -16.62
CA PRO A 102 -2.85 -22.21 -17.09
C PRO A 102 -1.45 -22.66 -16.71
N LYS A 103 -0.57 -21.71 -16.40
CA LYS A 103 0.82 -21.96 -16.03
C LYS A 103 1.21 -21.08 -14.84
N GLN A 104 2.47 -20.67 -14.79
CA GLN A 104 3.01 -19.83 -13.73
C GLN A 104 2.61 -18.37 -13.91
N ALA A 105 2.13 -17.72 -12.84
CA ALA A 105 1.83 -16.29 -12.82
C ALA A 105 2.19 -15.65 -11.47
N TYR A 106 2.28 -14.31 -11.47
CA TYR A 106 2.71 -13.55 -10.31
C TYR A 106 1.76 -12.40 -10.02
N ILE A 107 1.41 -12.22 -8.75
CA ILE A 107 0.80 -11.01 -8.21
C ILE A 107 1.81 -10.41 -7.25
N ILE A 108 2.23 -9.17 -7.50
CA ILE A 108 3.32 -8.53 -6.75
C ILE A 108 2.84 -7.22 -6.19
N GLY A 109 3.02 -7.01 -4.88
CA GLY A 109 2.68 -5.77 -4.20
C GLY A 109 3.87 -5.19 -3.44
N THR A 110 4.24 -3.94 -3.76
CA THR A 110 5.29 -3.22 -3.03
C THR A 110 4.87 -1.77 -2.83
N ASP A 111 5.18 -1.21 -1.67
CA ASP A 111 5.08 0.22 -1.46
C ASP A 111 6.30 0.97 -2.05
N SER A 112 6.33 2.30 -1.90
CA SER A 112 7.46 3.11 -2.39
C SER A 112 8.64 3.17 -1.43
N LYS A 113 8.61 2.40 -0.33
CA LYS A 113 9.58 2.47 0.78
C LYS A 113 10.16 1.10 1.17
N ASN A 114 10.35 0.21 0.22
CA ASN A 114 10.82 -1.16 0.38
C ASN A 114 9.86 -2.14 1.08
N ASN A 115 8.71 -1.70 1.60
CA ASN A 115 7.78 -2.64 2.23
C ASN A 115 6.93 -3.37 1.18
N GLY A 116 6.51 -4.56 1.52
CA GLY A 116 5.44 -5.25 0.82
C GLY A 116 4.10 -4.54 1.01
N SER A 117 3.18 -4.73 0.07
CA SER A 117 1.82 -4.21 0.19
C SER A 117 0.95 -5.14 1.02
N ASP A 118 0.09 -4.58 1.87
CA ASP A 118 -1.01 -5.34 2.46
C ASP A 118 -2.02 -5.68 1.38
N MET A 119 -2.33 -6.97 1.19
CA MET A 119 -3.21 -7.42 0.12
C MET A 119 -4.38 -8.23 0.67
N ASN A 120 -5.59 -7.84 0.26
CA ASN A 120 -6.81 -8.63 0.45
C ASN A 120 -7.29 -9.08 -0.93
N ILE A 121 -7.21 -10.38 -1.19
CA ILE A 121 -7.48 -10.97 -2.50
C ILE A 121 -8.67 -11.90 -2.38
N SER A 122 -9.73 -11.64 -3.15
CA SER A 122 -10.87 -12.52 -3.30
C SER A 122 -10.89 -13.03 -4.74
N ILE A 123 -10.77 -14.36 -4.94
CA ILE A 123 -10.55 -14.91 -6.28
C ILE A 123 -11.22 -16.27 -6.46
N ARG A 124 -11.85 -16.48 -7.61
CA ARG A 124 -12.28 -17.79 -8.06
C ARG A 124 -11.36 -18.27 -9.19
N PHE A 125 -10.79 -19.43 -8.99
CA PHE A 125 -9.93 -20.07 -10.00
C PHE A 125 -10.74 -21.00 -10.90
N ASP A 126 -10.87 -20.63 -12.17
CA ASP A 126 -11.43 -21.52 -13.19
C ASP A 126 -10.34 -22.44 -13.76
N GLU A 127 -9.08 -21.95 -13.80
CA GLU A 127 -7.89 -22.73 -14.14
C GLU A 127 -6.72 -22.22 -13.30
N LEU A 128 -5.96 -23.14 -12.68
CA LEU A 128 -4.81 -22.79 -11.84
C LEU A 128 -3.66 -23.79 -12.04
N GLY A 129 -2.59 -23.35 -12.72
CA GLY A 129 -1.30 -24.02 -12.71
C GLY A 129 -0.52 -23.66 -11.45
N ALA A 130 0.15 -22.52 -11.45
CA ALA A 130 0.87 -21.99 -10.27
C ALA A 130 0.70 -20.48 -10.15
N LEU A 131 0.33 -20.01 -8.96
CA LEU A 131 0.24 -18.59 -8.63
C LEU A 131 1.16 -18.25 -7.46
N TYR A 132 1.98 -17.22 -7.66
CA TYR A 132 2.85 -16.65 -6.63
C TYR A 132 2.35 -15.27 -6.25
N VAL A 133 1.97 -15.09 -5.00
CA VAL A 133 1.60 -13.80 -4.42
C VAL A 133 2.78 -13.29 -3.61
N LEU A 134 3.42 -12.23 -4.08
CA LEU A 134 4.66 -11.70 -3.51
C LEU A 134 4.39 -10.34 -2.87
N ALA A 135 4.34 -10.32 -1.56
CA ALA A 135 4.23 -9.14 -0.71
C ALA A 135 5.43 -9.00 0.22
N GLY A 136 6.58 -9.54 -0.19
CA GLY A 136 7.80 -9.45 0.59
C GLY A 136 8.38 -8.05 0.67
N GLY A 137 9.05 -7.74 1.78
CA GLY A 137 9.89 -6.56 1.92
C GLY A 137 11.14 -6.67 1.06
N GLN A 138 11.65 -5.53 0.62
CA GLN A 138 12.89 -5.43 -0.16
C GLN A 138 14.06 -5.09 0.76
N ASP A 139 15.26 -5.42 0.33
CA ASP A 139 16.48 -5.03 1.05
C ASP A 139 16.68 -3.53 1.04
N ALA A 140 17.44 -3.02 2.02
CA ALA A 140 17.72 -1.61 2.18
C ALA A 140 18.28 -0.99 0.88
N ASN A 141 17.76 0.15 0.52
CA ASN A 141 18.22 0.93 -0.62
C ASN A 141 18.96 2.18 -0.13
N ASN A 142 20.27 2.18 -0.32
CA ASN A 142 21.17 3.27 0.05
C ASN A 142 21.60 4.03 -1.21
N GLY A 143 21.12 5.26 -1.35
CA GLY A 143 21.42 6.09 -2.51
C GLY A 143 20.91 7.51 -2.34
N THR A 144 20.42 8.14 -3.41
CA THR A 144 19.83 9.49 -3.35
C THR A 144 18.54 9.54 -2.52
N ARG A 145 17.81 8.42 -2.46
CA ARG A 145 16.72 8.18 -1.52
C ARG A 145 17.01 6.88 -0.80
N THR A 146 17.20 6.96 0.50
CA THR A 146 17.55 5.81 1.32
C THR A 146 16.32 5.31 2.07
N PHE A 147 16.14 3.99 2.06
CA PHE A 147 15.08 3.32 2.80
C PHE A 147 15.67 2.14 3.58
N PRO A 148 15.17 1.85 4.79
CA PRO A 148 15.58 0.68 5.56
C PRO A 148 15.17 -0.61 4.86
N ASN A 149 15.59 -1.74 5.42
CA ASN A 149 15.03 -3.04 5.05
C ASN A 149 13.52 -3.02 5.26
N GLY A 150 12.79 -3.43 4.23
CA GLY A 150 11.35 -3.36 4.21
C GLY A 150 10.70 -4.47 5.03
N ASN A 151 9.54 -4.18 5.57
CA ASN A 151 8.67 -5.18 6.18
C ASN A 151 7.90 -5.95 5.09
N GLY A 152 7.58 -7.20 5.33
CA GLY A 152 6.59 -7.92 4.54
C GLY A 152 5.20 -7.30 4.74
N GLY A 153 4.36 -7.35 3.70
CA GLY A 153 2.97 -6.97 3.77
C GLY A 153 2.10 -8.14 4.24
N ASP A 154 0.99 -7.84 4.88
CA ASP A 154 0.00 -8.85 5.26
C ASP A 154 -0.85 -9.26 4.05
N VAL A 155 -1.02 -10.57 3.83
CA VAL A 155 -1.81 -11.10 2.71
C VAL A 155 -2.93 -11.98 3.24
N ILE A 156 -4.16 -11.61 2.89
CA ILE A 156 -5.34 -12.44 3.10
C ILE A 156 -5.88 -12.82 1.73
N LEU A 157 -5.91 -14.12 1.42
CA LEU A 157 -6.43 -14.64 0.17
C LEU A 157 -7.62 -15.55 0.45
N HIS A 158 -8.78 -15.13 -0.03
CA HIS A 158 -10.00 -15.90 -0.02
C HIS A 158 -10.26 -16.48 -1.41
N TYR A 159 -10.39 -17.81 -1.51
CA TYR A 159 -10.73 -18.46 -2.77
C TYR A 159 -12.15 -19.03 -2.74
N ASP A 160 -12.82 -18.99 -3.88
CA ASP A 160 -14.15 -19.54 -4.03
C ASP A 160 -14.08 -21.06 -4.27
N ARG A 161 -14.77 -21.84 -3.43
CA ARG A 161 -14.82 -23.31 -3.49
C ARG A 161 -15.50 -23.85 -4.75
N SER A 162 -16.29 -23.04 -5.45
CA SER A 162 -16.93 -23.45 -6.71
C SER A 162 -15.94 -23.56 -7.87
N GLY A 163 -14.71 -23.02 -7.70
CA GLY A 163 -13.61 -23.15 -8.63
C GLY A 163 -12.58 -24.19 -8.19
N ILE A 164 -11.35 -24.05 -8.69
CA ILE A 164 -10.23 -24.91 -8.30
C ILE A 164 -9.74 -24.48 -6.91
N ASN A 165 -9.64 -25.44 -5.99
CA ASN A 165 -9.06 -25.21 -4.67
C ASN A 165 -7.54 -25.21 -4.76
N PRO A 166 -6.87 -24.12 -4.34
CA PRO A 166 -5.42 -24.06 -4.38
C PRO A 166 -4.78 -24.97 -3.32
N GLN A 167 -3.58 -25.46 -3.60
CA GLN A 167 -2.73 -26.18 -2.66
C GLN A 167 -1.38 -25.45 -2.47
N GLN A 168 -0.74 -25.61 -1.31
CA GLN A 168 0.50 -24.92 -0.93
C GLN A 168 1.67 -25.88 -0.66
N THR A 169 1.49 -27.18 -0.89
CA THR A 169 2.42 -28.21 -0.45
C THR A 169 3.40 -28.67 -1.51
N ASP A 170 2.99 -28.70 -2.78
CA ASP A 170 3.77 -29.29 -3.86
C ASP A 170 3.81 -28.37 -5.08
N GLU A 171 4.98 -27.77 -5.32
CA GLU A 171 5.19 -26.78 -6.39
C GLU A 171 5.09 -27.42 -7.79
N ASP A 172 5.38 -28.70 -7.91
CA ASP A 172 5.37 -29.42 -9.19
C ASP A 172 3.96 -29.87 -9.60
N LYS A 173 3.00 -29.82 -8.68
CA LYS A 173 1.61 -30.15 -8.95
C LYS A 173 0.80 -28.94 -9.36
N PRO A 174 -0.25 -29.15 -10.19
CA PRO A 174 -1.19 -28.09 -10.54
C PRO A 174 -1.91 -27.55 -9.30
N ALA A 175 -2.55 -26.39 -9.49
CA ALA A 175 -3.23 -25.64 -8.44
C ALA A 175 -2.29 -25.14 -7.31
N TYR A 176 -1.01 -24.97 -7.59
CA TYR A 176 -0.06 -24.47 -6.62
C TYR A 176 -0.26 -22.98 -6.34
N LEU A 177 -0.30 -22.65 -5.05
CA LEU A 177 -0.37 -21.27 -4.57
C LEU A 177 0.72 -21.04 -3.53
N ARG A 178 1.59 -20.08 -3.79
CA ARG A 178 2.58 -19.61 -2.82
C ARG A 178 2.34 -18.16 -2.46
N VAL A 179 2.31 -17.88 -1.17
CA VAL A 179 2.27 -16.51 -0.64
C VAL A 179 3.60 -16.24 0.07
N ASP A 180 4.29 -15.18 -0.34
CA ASP A 180 5.57 -14.76 0.25
C ASP A 180 5.42 -13.37 0.87
N THR A 181 5.53 -13.32 2.19
CA THR A 181 5.39 -12.11 3.02
C THR A 181 6.65 -11.86 3.86
N ARG A 182 7.80 -12.47 3.48
CA ARG A 182 9.05 -12.31 4.22
C ARG A 182 9.56 -10.89 4.16
N ALA A 183 10.22 -10.47 5.22
CA ALA A 183 10.89 -9.17 5.28
C ALA A 183 12.12 -9.10 4.36
N GLY A 184 12.57 -7.89 4.05
CA GLY A 184 13.88 -7.63 3.48
C GLY A 184 14.99 -7.65 4.53
N GLY A 185 16.24 -7.69 4.08
CA GLY A 185 17.42 -7.59 4.92
C GLY A 185 18.10 -8.92 5.26
N TYR A 186 17.55 -10.06 4.83
CA TYR A 186 18.18 -11.36 5.05
C TYR A 186 19.38 -11.62 4.14
N HIS A 187 19.49 -10.89 3.03
CA HIS A 187 20.58 -11.02 2.06
C HIS A 187 21.57 -9.86 2.08
N VAL A 188 21.44 -8.95 3.04
CA VAL A 188 22.30 -7.77 3.13
C VAL A 188 23.70 -8.20 3.58
N ASN A 189 24.69 -7.95 2.72
CA ASN A 189 26.09 -8.08 3.08
C ASN A 189 26.62 -6.69 3.46
N ALA A 190 26.82 -6.44 4.75
CA ALA A 190 27.27 -5.15 5.27
C ALA A 190 28.58 -4.65 4.62
N GLN A 191 29.49 -5.56 4.23
CA GLN A 191 30.71 -5.19 3.52
C GLN A 191 30.44 -4.70 2.10
N THR A 192 29.52 -5.34 1.40
CA THR A 192 29.11 -4.92 0.04
C THR A 192 28.41 -3.56 0.08
N ASP A 193 27.55 -3.34 1.05
CA ASP A 193 26.86 -2.07 1.24
C ASP A 193 27.81 -0.93 1.56
N LEU A 194 28.74 -1.13 2.50
CA LEU A 194 29.80 -0.17 2.78
C LEU A 194 30.64 0.13 1.52
N ARG A 195 31.02 -0.88 0.76
CA ARG A 195 31.80 -0.70 -0.47
C ARG A 195 31.01 0.08 -1.52
N ASN A 196 29.72 -0.17 -1.66
CA ASN A 196 28.85 0.56 -2.58
C ASN A 196 28.71 2.03 -2.15
N ILE A 197 28.57 2.30 -0.86
CA ILE A 197 28.51 3.66 -0.30
C ILE A 197 29.84 4.39 -0.56
N TYR A 198 30.97 3.77 -0.25
CA TYR A 198 32.28 4.37 -0.50
C TYR A 198 32.54 4.61 -1.99
N SER A 199 32.12 3.70 -2.88
CA SER A 199 32.26 3.91 -4.32
C SER A 199 31.41 5.07 -4.82
N GLN A 200 30.22 5.26 -4.28
CA GLN A 200 29.34 6.41 -4.63
C GLN A 200 29.93 7.72 -4.12
N ILE A 201 30.48 7.74 -2.91
CA ILE A 201 31.18 8.91 -2.35
C ILE A 201 32.43 9.20 -3.20
N GLY A 202 33.23 8.20 -3.54
CA GLY A 202 34.44 8.33 -4.35
C GLY A 202 34.18 8.85 -5.78
N MET A 203 33.08 8.46 -6.41
CA MET A 203 32.69 8.98 -7.73
C MET A 203 32.15 10.41 -7.69
N GLY A 204 31.67 10.86 -6.55
CA GLY A 204 31.13 12.23 -6.37
C GLY A 204 32.20 13.31 -6.14
N ILE A 205 33.44 12.94 -5.81
CA ILE A 205 34.56 13.86 -5.62
C ILE A 205 35.26 14.12 -6.97
N ARG A 206 34.54 14.62 -7.94
CA ARG A 206 35.18 15.34 -9.06
C ARG A 206 35.32 16.80 -8.64
N LEU A 207 36.54 17.20 -8.40
CA LEU A 207 37.00 18.57 -8.15
C LEU A 207 36.49 19.51 -9.25
N GLY A 208 35.44 20.25 -8.96
CA GLY A 208 34.88 21.25 -9.85
C GLY A 208 33.55 21.75 -9.28
N ASN A 209 33.58 22.92 -8.65
CA ASN A 209 32.43 23.66 -8.14
C ASN A 209 31.77 23.23 -6.82
N GLY A 210 32.49 22.77 -5.83
CA GLY A 210 32.04 22.86 -4.43
C GLY A 210 30.73 22.14 -4.03
N ARG A 211 30.08 21.44 -4.93
CA ARG A 211 28.94 20.57 -4.65
C ARG A 211 29.45 19.15 -4.53
N LEU A 212 29.33 18.57 -3.34
CA LEU A 212 29.46 17.13 -3.11
C LEU A 212 28.28 16.42 -3.82
N GLY A 213 28.31 16.43 -5.14
CA GLY A 213 27.37 15.69 -5.96
C GLY A 213 27.69 14.20 -5.85
N GLY A 214 26.79 13.42 -5.29
CA GLY A 214 26.94 11.98 -5.13
C GLY A 214 26.98 11.45 -3.69
N MET A 215 26.97 12.32 -2.70
CA MET A 215 26.76 11.84 -1.33
C MET A 215 25.31 11.32 -1.17
N PRO A 216 25.11 10.18 -0.49
CA PRO A 216 23.78 9.73 -0.14
C PRO A 216 23.05 10.83 0.61
N GLN A 217 21.96 11.32 0.04
CA GLN A 217 21.12 12.33 0.69
C GLN A 217 20.10 11.61 1.55
N GLY A 218 20.49 11.20 2.72
CA GLY A 218 19.62 10.52 3.64
C GLY A 218 20.39 9.60 4.57
N GLN A 219 19.64 8.96 5.43
CA GLN A 219 20.19 8.01 6.37
C GLN A 219 20.63 6.73 5.63
N VAL A 220 21.83 6.26 5.91
CA VAL A 220 22.30 4.96 5.43
C VAL A 220 21.74 3.88 6.34
N TYR A 221 21.13 2.88 5.74
CA TYR A 221 20.58 1.74 6.46
C TYR A 221 21.39 0.49 6.16
N SER A 222 21.77 -0.23 7.19
CA SER A 222 22.44 -1.54 7.08
C SER A 222 22.06 -2.38 8.29
N GLY A 223 21.91 -3.66 8.10
CA GLY A 223 21.94 -4.66 9.15
C GLY A 223 20.62 -5.30 9.55
N SER A 224 19.78 -4.67 10.34
CA SER A 224 18.58 -5.34 10.87
C SER A 224 17.55 -5.63 9.79
N PRO A 225 17.07 -6.88 9.65
CA PRO A 225 15.97 -7.20 8.76
C PRO A 225 14.70 -6.47 9.20
N GLY A 226 13.74 -6.34 8.27
CA GLY A 226 12.39 -5.92 8.59
C GLY A 226 11.63 -6.99 9.38
N THR A 227 10.34 -6.80 9.54
CA THR A 227 9.40 -7.77 10.12
C THR A 227 8.66 -8.52 9.02
N ASP A 228 8.52 -9.83 9.17
CA ASP A 228 7.70 -10.62 8.26
C ASP A 228 6.22 -10.23 8.39
N GLY A 229 5.52 -10.20 7.26
CA GLY A 229 4.06 -10.09 7.23
C GLY A 229 3.39 -11.42 7.53
N LYS A 230 2.08 -11.38 7.68
CA LYS A 230 1.24 -12.57 7.89
C LYS A 230 0.58 -12.99 6.58
N SER A 231 0.44 -14.30 6.37
CA SER A 231 -0.31 -14.83 5.24
C SER A 231 -1.42 -15.75 5.71
N THR A 232 -2.62 -15.53 5.19
CA THR A 232 -3.80 -16.38 5.42
C THR A 232 -4.40 -16.75 4.08
N VAL A 233 -4.62 -18.05 3.85
CA VAL A 233 -5.26 -18.57 2.64
C VAL A 233 -6.43 -19.44 3.08
N GLU A 234 -7.63 -19.02 2.76
CA GLU A 234 -8.85 -19.69 3.20
C GLU A 234 -9.96 -19.65 2.15
N ALA A 235 -10.87 -20.59 2.22
CA ALA A 235 -12.04 -20.61 1.34
C ALA A 235 -13.02 -19.51 1.76
N MET A 236 -13.71 -18.91 0.77
CA MET A 236 -14.84 -18.05 1.06
C MET A 236 -15.94 -18.84 1.78
N PRO A 237 -16.63 -18.16 2.72
CA PRO A 237 -17.76 -18.79 3.43
C PRO A 237 -18.90 -19.18 2.53
#